data_3ca6ee34510fca836aa10ebc267364f0
#
_entry.id   3ca6ee34510fca836aa10ebc267364f0
#
_cell.length_a   1.000
_cell.length_b   1.000
_cell.length_c   1.000
_cell.angle_alpha   90.00
_cell.angle_beta   90.00
_cell.angle_gamma   90.00
#
_symmetry.space_group_name_H-M   'P 1'
#
loop_
_entity.id
_entity.type
_entity.pdbx_description
1 polymer ?
#
loop_
_entity_poly.entity_id
_entity_poly.type
_entity_poly.pdbx_seq_one_letter_code
_entity_poly.pdbx_strand_id
1 'polypeptide(L)'
;MNRKNKNILLFSGGLDSFIAWHYLNYPPALFMDAGQSYAKKELKTVKYFAQKYKNMKLEINNSLNLSRWEEKNYYIPYRNVLFSMIGSLYAPKIYLVGIRGDSVDDNNPTATKLMSKFFINL
;
A
#
# COMPACT_ATOMS: atom_id res chain seq x y z
N MET A 1 -21.66 -2.96 0.65
CA MET A 1 -20.61 -3.06 1.68
C MET A 1 -20.31 -1.69 2.26
N ASN A 2 -20.43 -1.53 3.57
CA ASN A 2 -20.11 -0.29 4.23
C ASN A 2 -18.61 -0.20 4.51
N ARG A 3 -17.92 0.59 3.72
CA ARG A 3 -16.51 0.86 3.93
C ARG A 3 -16.36 2.07 4.84
N LYS A 4 -15.53 1.90 5.88
CA LYS A 4 -15.32 2.88 6.93
C LYS A 4 -14.71 4.20 6.41
N ASN A 5 -13.85 4.11 5.41
CA ASN A 5 -13.08 5.24 4.90
C ASN A 5 -13.45 5.57 3.46
N LYS A 6 -13.34 6.84 3.06
CA LYS A 6 -13.53 7.27 1.67
C LYS A 6 -12.31 6.97 0.81
N ASN A 7 -11.14 7.04 1.40
CA ASN A 7 -9.87 6.76 0.73
C ASN A 7 -8.88 6.14 1.72
N ILE A 8 -7.84 5.53 1.18
CA ILE A 8 -6.77 4.93 1.97
C ILE A 8 -5.48 4.95 1.17
N LEU A 9 -4.36 5.16 1.87
CA LEU A 9 -3.02 5.13 1.28
C LEU A 9 -2.32 3.84 1.65
N LEU A 10 -1.82 3.09 0.66
CA LEU A 10 -0.91 1.98 0.92
C LEU A 10 0.41 2.56 1.40
N PHE A 11 0.75 2.29 2.65
CA PHE A 11 1.84 2.96 3.36
C PHE A 11 2.91 1.95 3.77
N SER A 12 4.11 2.08 3.19
CA SER A 12 5.21 1.14 3.44
C SER A 12 6.19 1.61 4.51
N GLY A 13 6.06 2.85 4.99
CA GLY A 13 7.01 3.44 5.93
C GLY A 13 8.24 4.05 5.27
N GLY A 14 8.36 3.97 3.94
CA GLY A 14 9.42 4.63 3.20
C GLY A 14 9.19 6.12 3.06
N LEU A 15 10.23 6.84 2.62
CA LEU A 15 10.18 8.28 2.45
C LEU A 15 9.09 8.71 1.48
N ASP A 16 8.94 8.00 0.35
CA ASP A 16 7.95 8.34 -0.66
C ASP A 16 6.52 8.23 -0.13
N SER A 17 6.23 7.17 0.64
CA SER A 17 4.94 6.99 1.29
C SER A 17 4.66 8.10 2.31
N PHE A 18 5.66 8.49 3.06
CA PHE A 18 5.54 9.56 4.05
C PHE A 18 5.25 10.91 3.39
N ILE A 19 5.97 11.23 2.31
CA ILE A 19 5.73 12.45 1.52
C ILE A 19 4.33 12.43 0.93
N ALA A 20 3.91 11.30 0.36
CA ALA A 20 2.57 11.14 -0.21
C ALA A 20 1.48 11.35 0.84
N TRP A 21 1.68 10.84 2.04
CA TRP A 21 0.73 11.01 3.13
C TRP A 21 0.49 12.49 3.44
N HIS A 22 1.56 13.28 3.51
CA HIS A 22 1.44 14.73 3.69
C HIS A 22 0.78 15.40 2.48
N TYR A 23 1.24 15.07 1.27
CA TYR A 23 0.74 15.68 0.04
C TYR A 23 -0.77 15.42 -0.15
N LEU A 24 -1.23 14.23 0.22
CA LEU A 24 -2.63 13.83 0.06
C LEU A 24 -3.53 14.25 1.22
N ASN A 25 -3.02 15.13 2.08
CA ASN A 25 -3.78 15.68 3.22
C ASN A 25 -4.16 14.59 4.24
N TYR A 26 -3.20 13.75 4.58
CA TYR A 26 -3.27 12.81 5.70
C TYR A 26 -4.39 11.77 5.59
N PRO A 27 -4.47 11.02 4.46
CA PRO A 27 -5.47 9.95 4.39
C PRO A 27 -5.15 8.83 5.38
N PRO A 28 -6.12 7.98 5.72
CA PRO A 28 -5.82 6.78 6.48
C PRO A 28 -4.73 5.96 5.79
N ALA A 29 -3.84 5.38 6.57
CA ALA A 29 -2.69 4.62 6.07
C ALA A 29 -2.92 3.13 6.30
N LEU A 30 -2.68 2.31 5.28
CA LEU A 30 -2.79 0.86 5.35
C LEU A 30 -1.42 0.23 5.12
N PHE A 31 -0.91 -0.46 6.12
CA PHE A 31 0.29 -1.27 5.98
C PHE A 31 -0.09 -2.72 5.72
N MET A 32 0.49 -3.29 4.65
CA MET A 32 0.27 -4.68 4.29
C MET A 32 1.44 -5.53 4.79
N ASP A 33 1.20 -6.33 5.82
CA ASP A 33 2.11 -7.37 6.26
C ASP A 33 1.71 -8.67 5.56
N ALA A 34 2.35 -8.95 4.43
CA ALA A 34 2.06 -10.12 3.61
C ALA A 34 3.15 -11.21 3.75
N GLY A 35 3.92 -11.18 4.83
CA GLY A 35 4.98 -12.15 5.06
C GLY A 35 6.24 -11.90 4.26
N GLN A 36 6.38 -10.75 3.62
CA GLN A 36 7.61 -10.37 2.95
C GLN A 36 8.76 -10.29 3.96
N SER A 37 9.98 -10.62 3.52
CA SER A 37 11.12 -10.74 4.43
C SER A 37 11.45 -9.43 5.15
N TYR A 38 11.15 -8.30 4.52
CA TYR A 38 11.40 -6.97 5.07
C TYR A 38 10.20 -6.41 5.87
N ALA A 39 9.12 -7.17 6.03
CA ALA A 39 7.88 -6.67 6.65
C ALA A 39 8.07 -6.22 8.10
N LYS A 40 8.84 -6.94 8.88
CA LYS A 40 9.09 -6.60 10.28
C LYS A 40 9.80 -5.25 10.42
N LYS A 41 10.77 -5.00 9.55
CA LYS A 41 11.53 -3.75 9.54
C LYS A 41 10.64 -2.59 9.13
N GLU A 42 9.84 -2.77 8.08
CA GLU A 42 8.88 -1.77 7.62
C GLU A 42 7.84 -1.47 8.69
N LEU A 43 7.29 -2.51 9.30
CA LEU A 43 6.26 -2.36 10.33
C LEU A 43 6.77 -1.56 11.52
N LYS A 44 8.02 -1.77 11.93
CA LYS A 44 8.64 -1.00 13.00
C LYS A 44 8.66 0.50 12.66
N THR A 45 9.03 0.84 11.44
CA THR A 45 9.06 2.22 10.94
C THR A 45 7.65 2.82 10.88
N VAL A 46 6.69 2.06 10.37
CA VAL A 46 5.29 2.50 10.25
C VAL A 46 4.70 2.78 11.64
N LYS A 47 4.93 1.91 12.60
CA LYS A 47 4.47 2.10 13.98
C LYS A 47 5.12 3.33 14.63
N TYR A 48 6.38 3.58 14.33
CA TYR A 48 7.07 4.78 14.81
C TYR A 48 6.39 6.05 14.29
N PHE A 49 6.05 6.09 13.00
CA PHE A 49 5.35 7.23 12.44
C PHE A 49 3.95 7.41 13.05
N ALA A 50 3.22 6.34 13.24
CA ALA A 50 1.89 6.40 13.84
C ALA A 50 1.93 6.89 15.28
N GLN A 51 2.99 6.59 16.02
CA GLN A 51 3.21 7.13 17.37
C GLN A 51 3.56 8.61 17.34
N LYS A 52 4.45 9.00 16.42
CA LYS A 52 4.95 10.36 16.33
C LYS A 52 3.90 11.34 15.79
N TYR A 53 3.13 10.91 14.82
CA TYR A 53 2.13 11.76 14.18
C TYR A 53 0.74 11.33 14.62
N LYS A 54 0.16 12.07 15.56
CA LYS A 54 -1.11 11.71 16.20
C LYS A 54 -2.30 11.69 15.25
N ASN A 55 -2.21 12.38 14.11
CA ASN A 55 -3.25 12.39 13.09
C ASN A 55 -3.13 11.22 12.10
N MET A 56 -2.12 10.37 12.23
CA MET A 56 -2.00 9.18 11.36
C MET A 56 -2.95 8.08 11.87
N LYS A 57 -3.93 7.74 11.04
CA LYS A 57 -4.83 6.63 11.28
C LYS A 57 -4.25 5.41 10.56
N LEU A 58 -3.64 4.51 11.31
CA LEU A 58 -2.95 3.35 10.76
C LEU A 58 -3.81 2.10 10.89
N GLU A 59 -3.98 1.40 9.77
CA GLU A 59 -4.52 0.05 9.71
C GLU A 59 -3.39 -0.90 9.29
N ILE A 60 -3.35 -2.09 9.89
CA ILE A 60 -2.40 -3.14 9.55
C ILE A 60 -3.20 -4.35 9.09
N ASN A 61 -2.88 -4.86 7.90
CA ASN A 61 -3.53 -6.06 7.38
C ASN A 61 -2.49 -7.16 7.20
N ASN A 62 -2.76 -8.32 7.76
CA ASN A 62 -1.91 -9.51 7.67
C ASN A 62 -2.67 -10.73 7.13
N SER A 63 -3.70 -10.51 6.33
CA SER A 63 -4.53 -11.59 5.81
C SER A 63 -3.89 -12.37 4.66
N LEU A 64 -2.84 -11.84 4.03
CA LEU A 64 -2.11 -12.52 2.97
C LEU A 64 -0.74 -12.98 3.44
N ASN A 65 -0.27 -14.11 2.89
CA ASN A 65 1.11 -14.52 3.04
C ASN A 65 1.69 -14.84 1.66
N LEU A 66 2.57 -13.96 1.18
CA LEU A 66 3.19 -14.05 -0.13
C LEU A 66 4.68 -14.42 -0.05
N SER A 67 5.18 -14.81 1.11
CA SER A 67 6.59 -15.12 1.34
C SER A 67 7.13 -16.18 0.37
N ARG A 68 6.31 -17.15 0.02
CA ARG A 68 6.64 -18.24 -0.90
C ARG A 68 7.04 -17.75 -2.30
N TRP A 69 6.49 -16.62 -2.75
CA TRP A 69 6.70 -16.09 -4.09
C TRP A 69 7.69 -14.94 -4.14
N GLU A 70 8.32 -14.60 -3.01
CA GLU A 70 9.32 -13.55 -2.97
C GLU A 70 10.60 -14.00 -3.65
N GLU A 71 11.10 -13.18 -4.57
CA GLU A 71 12.33 -13.43 -5.31
C GLU A 71 13.55 -12.90 -4.55
N LYS A 72 14.78 -13.21 -5.04
CA LYS A 72 16.02 -12.86 -4.37
C LYS A 72 16.23 -11.37 -4.12
N ASN A 73 15.63 -10.53 -4.94
CA ASN A 73 15.72 -9.06 -4.83
C ASN A 73 14.55 -8.46 -4.07
N TYR A 74 13.88 -9.26 -3.23
CA TYR A 74 12.70 -8.86 -2.46
C TYR A 74 11.47 -8.54 -3.31
N TYR A 75 11.49 -8.91 -4.59
CA TYR A 75 10.39 -8.68 -5.51
C TYR A 75 9.33 -9.77 -5.34
N ILE A 76 8.08 -9.33 -5.24
CA ILE A 76 6.93 -10.23 -5.25
C ILE A 76 6.07 -9.82 -6.45
N PRO A 77 5.88 -10.72 -7.45
CA PRO A 77 5.12 -10.39 -8.65
C PRO A 77 3.71 -9.89 -8.32
N TYR A 78 3.32 -8.80 -8.98
CA TYR A 78 1.97 -8.19 -8.86
C TYR A 78 1.54 -7.88 -7.43
N ARG A 79 2.50 -7.62 -6.55
CA ARG A 79 2.24 -7.28 -5.14
C ARG A 79 1.28 -6.10 -5.00
N ASN A 80 1.47 -5.04 -5.77
CA ASN A 80 0.64 -3.85 -5.67
C ASN A 80 -0.80 -4.10 -6.11
N VAL A 81 -1.01 -4.99 -7.08
CA VAL A 81 -2.36 -5.41 -7.49
C VAL A 81 -3.04 -6.11 -6.32
N LEU A 82 -2.38 -7.08 -5.70
CA LEU A 82 -2.93 -7.82 -4.57
C LEU A 82 -3.21 -6.89 -3.38
N PHE A 83 -2.30 -6.00 -3.06
CA PHE A 83 -2.46 -5.04 -1.97
C PHE A 83 -3.63 -4.08 -2.25
N SER A 84 -3.80 -3.68 -3.50
CA SER A 84 -4.93 -2.82 -3.90
C SER A 84 -6.26 -3.53 -3.78
N MET A 85 -6.31 -4.82 -4.11
CA MET A 85 -7.53 -5.62 -3.92
C MET A 85 -7.93 -5.67 -2.44
N ILE A 86 -6.97 -5.91 -1.55
CA ILE A 86 -7.24 -5.88 -0.11
C ILE A 86 -7.63 -4.46 0.33
N GLY A 87 -6.93 -3.45 -0.15
CA GLY A 87 -7.23 -2.05 0.16
C GLY A 87 -8.65 -1.65 -0.20
N SER A 88 -9.20 -2.23 -1.27
CA SER A 88 -10.57 -1.95 -1.70
C SER A 88 -11.62 -2.39 -0.68
N LEU A 89 -11.28 -3.25 0.25
CA LEU A 89 -12.16 -3.64 1.35
C LEU A 89 -12.25 -2.53 2.41
N TYR A 90 -11.25 -1.66 2.49
CA TYR A 90 -11.21 -0.56 3.45
C TYR A 90 -11.79 0.72 2.89
N ALA A 91 -11.61 0.99 1.59
CA ALA A 91 -12.02 2.25 0.97
C ALA A 91 -12.23 2.08 -0.54
N PRO A 92 -13.15 2.86 -1.14
CA PRO A 92 -13.35 2.82 -2.59
C PRO A 92 -12.21 3.46 -3.39
N LYS A 93 -11.43 4.33 -2.76
CA LYS A 93 -10.29 5.00 -3.41
C LYS A 93 -9.00 4.61 -2.71
N ILE A 94 -8.05 4.08 -3.47
CA ILE A 94 -6.79 3.60 -2.97
C ILE A 94 -5.67 4.42 -3.61
N TYR A 95 -4.80 4.98 -2.77
CA TYR A 95 -3.61 5.65 -3.24
C TYR A 95 -2.43 4.68 -3.21
N LEU A 96 -1.75 4.59 -4.34
CA LEU A 96 -0.50 3.84 -4.49
C LEU A 96 0.64 4.83 -4.66
N VAL A 97 1.79 4.51 -4.08
CA VAL A 97 2.99 5.31 -4.26
C VAL A 97 3.88 4.60 -5.28
N GLY A 98 4.13 5.27 -6.39
CA GLY A 98 5.00 4.78 -7.44
C GLY A 98 5.90 5.89 -7.95
N ILE A 99 7.06 5.53 -8.49
CA ILE A 99 7.98 6.46 -9.10
C ILE A 99 7.80 6.39 -10.61
N ARG A 100 7.65 7.55 -11.26
CA ARG A 100 7.54 7.62 -12.71
C ARG A 100 8.81 7.05 -13.35
N GLY A 101 8.63 6.09 -14.26
CA GLY A 101 9.75 5.39 -14.89
C GLY A 101 10.12 4.08 -14.20
N ASP A 102 9.44 3.72 -13.13
CA ASP A 102 9.59 2.40 -12.51
C ASP A 102 9.16 1.32 -13.50
N SER A 103 10.00 0.30 -13.66
CA SER A 103 9.82 -0.75 -14.67
C SER A 103 9.28 -2.06 -14.11
N VAL A 104 8.96 -2.15 -12.80
CA VAL A 104 8.34 -3.36 -12.26
C VAL A 104 6.92 -3.54 -12.79
N ASP A 105 6.44 -4.79 -12.83
CA ASP A 105 5.22 -5.18 -13.54
C ASP A 105 3.97 -4.39 -13.16
N ASP A 106 3.80 -4.06 -11.88
CA ASP A 106 2.59 -3.42 -11.38
C ASP A 106 2.82 -2.07 -10.69
N ASN A 107 4.04 -1.55 -10.76
CA ASN A 107 4.38 -0.28 -10.15
C ASN A 107 4.93 0.71 -11.20
N ASN A 108 4.12 0.97 -12.22
CA ASN A 108 4.42 1.88 -13.31
C ASN A 108 3.13 2.57 -13.78
N PRO A 109 3.23 3.64 -14.59
CA PRO A 109 2.03 4.37 -15.03
C PRO A 109 1.02 3.53 -15.81
N THR A 110 1.48 2.59 -16.62
CA THR A 110 0.59 1.72 -17.40
C THR A 110 -0.19 0.77 -16.50
N ALA A 111 0.48 0.10 -15.57
CA ALA A 111 -0.16 -0.81 -14.62
C ALA A 111 -1.16 -0.05 -13.74
N THR A 112 -0.79 1.14 -13.26
CA THR A 112 -1.69 1.97 -12.44
C THR A 112 -2.95 2.35 -13.21
N LYS A 113 -2.81 2.71 -14.47
CA LYS A 113 -3.95 3.05 -15.33
C LYS A 113 -4.88 1.85 -15.54
N LEU A 114 -4.33 0.67 -15.76
CA LEU A 114 -5.10 -0.57 -15.92
C LEU A 114 -5.82 -0.94 -14.62
N MET A 115 -5.14 -0.85 -13.48
CA MET A 115 -5.74 -1.09 -12.17
C MET A 115 -6.89 -0.12 -11.89
N SER A 116 -6.73 1.16 -12.20
CA SER A 116 -7.79 2.16 -12.03
C SER A 116 -9.03 1.79 -12.81
N LYS A 117 -8.89 1.35 -14.06
CA LYS A 117 -10.02 0.89 -14.87
C LYS A 117 -10.71 -0.33 -14.27
N PHE A 118 -9.94 -1.28 -13.77
CA PHE A 118 -10.47 -2.48 -13.14
C PHE A 118 -11.29 -2.13 -11.90
N PHE A 119 -10.73 -1.31 -11.01
CA PHE A 119 -11.38 -0.98 -9.73
C PHE A 119 -12.59 -0.06 -9.87
N ILE A 120 -12.66 0.75 -10.91
CA ILE A 120 -13.84 1.58 -11.19
C ILE A 120 -15.07 0.72 -11.47
N ASN A 121 -14.86 -0.45 -12.08
CA ASN A 121 -15.96 -1.35 -12.46
C ASN A 121 -16.36 -2.33 -11.36
N LEU A 122 -15.72 -2.26 -10.21
CA LEU A 122 -16.11 -3.02 -9.03
C LEU A 122 -17.19 -2.27 -8.25
#